data_034551e2a2a4f3abceb70085e9b30d0e
#
_entry.id   034551e2a2a4f3abceb70085e9b30d0e
#
_cell.length_a   1.000
_cell.length_b   1.000
_cell.length_c   1.000
_cell.angle_alpha   90.00
_cell.angle_beta   90.00
_cell.angle_gamma   90.00
#
_symmetry.space_group_name_H-M   'P 1'
#
loop_
_entity.id
_entity.type
_entity.pdbx_description
1 polymer ?
#
loop_
_entity_poly.entity_id
_entity_poly.type
_entity_poly.pdbx_seq_one_letter_code
_entity_poly.pdbx_strand_id
1 'polypeptide(L)'
;PSYFADLSVLFVAYYCKMGGENMEKVIKMDGILLINKPAGYTSHDIVGIVRKKLHTKKVGHCGTLDPDATGVLVVCVNKATKAIQFLMSDSKIYRATLSLGKSTDTYDASGKILEEKEVGQISQAQVIDVLNSFLGKSKQKPPIYSAIKVNGKKLYEYARNGEEVEIKE
;
A
#
# COMPACT_ATOMS: atom_id res chain seq x y z
N PRO A 1 12.36 -24.68 1.30
CA PRO A 1 10.93 -24.52 1.18
C PRO A 1 10.64 -23.28 0.34
N SER A 2 10.01 -23.52 -0.80
CA SER A 2 9.76 -22.55 -1.87
C SER A 2 8.50 -21.71 -1.56
N TYR A 3 8.65 -20.61 -0.85
CA TYR A 3 7.55 -19.67 -0.56
C TYR A 3 7.29 -18.64 -1.67
N PHE A 4 7.64 -18.93 -2.92
CA PHE A 4 7.56 -17.96 -4.02
C PHE A 4 6.55 -18.32 -5.13
N ALA A 5 5.60 -19.22 -4.86
CA ALA A 5 4.77 -19.79 -5.93
C ALA A 5 3.56 -18.96 -6.37
N ASP A 6 3.15 -17.89 -5.66
CA ASP A 6 1.86 -17.22 -5.90
C ASP A 6 1.91 -15.70 -6.13
N LEU A 7 2.98 -15.17 -6.71
CA LEU A 7 2.91 -13.82 -7.26
C LEU A 7 2.31 -13.90 -8.66
N SER A 8 0.97 -13.78 -8.80
CA SER A 8 0.35 -13.59 -10.10
C SER A 8 0.75 -12.22 -10.65
N VAL A 9 1.68 -12.23 -11.60
CA VAL A 9 2.17 -11.04 -12.29
C VAL A 9 1.54 -11.00 -13.67
N LEU A 10 0.65 -10.05 -13.90
CA LEU A 10 0.17 -9.76 -15.24
C LEU A 10 1.21 -8.85 -15.93
N PHE A 11 1.94 -9.41 -16.89
CA PHE A 11 2.88 -8.65 -17.72
C PHE A 11 2.10 -7.81 -18.75
N VAL A 12 2.10 -6.49 -18.60
CA VAL A 12 1.86 -5.60 -19.72
C VAL A 12 3.24 -5.16 -20.23
N ALA A 13 3.82 -5.99 -21.11
CA ALA A 13 5.09 -5.70 -21.73
C ALA A 13 4.90 -4.74 -22.91
N TYR A 14 5.46 -3.55 -22.84
CA TYR A 14 5.70 -2.72 -23.99
C TYR A 14 7.20 -2.69 -24.31
N TYR A 15 7.52 -3.31 -25.46
CA TYR A 15 8.73 -3.19 -26.27
C TYR A 15 10.06 -3.75 -25.70
N CYS A 16 10.36 -4.96 -26.13
CA CYS A 16 11.72 -5.51 -26.20
C CYS A 16 12.31 -5.22 -27.59
N LYS A 17 13.37 -4.40 -27.67
CA LYS A 17 14.17 -4.31 -28.89
C LYS A 17 15.21 -5.42 -28.88
N MET A 18 14.96 -6.49 -29.60
CA MET A 18 15.90 -7.58 -29.83
C MET A 18 17.04 -7.13 -30.75
N GLY A 19 18.23 -7.05 -30.25
CA GLY A 19 19.46 -6.91 -31.05
C GLY A 19 20.42 -8.04 -30.72
N GLY A 20 20.80 -8.79 -31.75
CA GLY A 20 21.43 -10.09 -31.83
C GLY A 20 22.64 -10.40 -30.93
N GLU A 21 22.82 -11.70 -30.77
CA GLU A 21 24.00 -12.51 -30.42
C GLU A 21 24.63 -12.33 -29.04
N ASN A 22 24.41 -13.33 -28.23
CA ASN A 22 25.01 -13.89 -27.04
C ASN A 22 24.10 -13.97 -25.81
N MET A 23 23.84 -15.21 -25.38
CA MET A 23 22.84 -15.61 -24.38
C MET A 23 23.23 -15.31 -22.90
N GLU A 24 23.86 -14.19 -22.63
CA GLU A 24 24.04 -13.64 -21.26
C GLU A 24 23.65 -12.15 -21.16
N LYS A 25 22.87 -11.63 -22.09
CA LYS A 25 22.37 -10.26 -21.97
C LYS A 25 21.24 -10.22 -20.94
N VAL A 26 21.55 -9.70 -19.76
CA VAL A 26 20.57 -9.12 -18.84
C VAL A 26 19.49 -8.40 -19.65
N ILE A 27 18.27 -8.96 -19.69
CA ILE A 27 17.14 -8.35 -20.39
C ILE A 27 16.86 -7.02 -19.70
N LYS A 28 17.30 -5.94 -20.33
CA LYS A 28 17.07 -4.59 -19.83
C LYS A 28 15.64 -4.21 -20.19
N MET A 29 14.71 -4.67 -19.37
CA MET A 29 13.28 -4.46 -19.56
C MET A 29 12.89 -3.09 -19.00
N ASP A 30 12.38 -2.23 -19.89
CA ASP A 30 11.68 -1.00 -19.48
C ASP A 30 10.18 -1.31 -19.51
N GLY A 31 9.45 -1.08 -18.43
CA GLY A 31 8.00 -1.39 -18.45
C GLY A 31 7.29 -1.17 -17.12
N ILE A 32 6.00 -1.48 -17.15
CA ILE A 32 5.09 -1.39 -16.01
C ILE A 32 4.62 -2.81 -15.69
N LEU A 33 4.66 -3.16 -14.42
CA LEU A 33 4.18 -4.42 -13.89
C LEU A 33 2.94 -4.16 -13.02
N LEU A 34 1.90 -4.95 -13.21
CA LEU A 34 0.76 -5.01 -12.31
C LEU A 34 0.96 -6.23 -11.42
N ILE A 35 1.17 -6.00 -10.14
CA ILE A 35 1.48 -7.06 -9.17
C ILE A 35 0.35 -7.17 -8.17
N ASN A 36 -0.22 -8.36 -8.02
CA ASN A 36 -1.13 -8.64 -6.91
C ASN A 36 -0.29 -8.74 -5.62
N LYS A 37 -0.25 -7.65 -4.85
CA LYS A 37 0.52 -7.62 -3.60
C LYS A 37 -0.17 -8.53 -2.57
N PRO A 38 0.52 -9.55 -2.03
CA PRO A 38 -0.02 -10.35 -0.94
C PRO A 38 0.00 -9.59 0.38
N ALA A 39 -0.77 -10.06 1.36
CA ALA A 39 -0.70 -9.60 2.74
C ALA A 39 0.68 -9.91 3.36
N GLY A 40 1.09 -9.15 4.36
CA GLY A 40 2.35 -9.31 5.09
C GLY A 40 3.57 -8.69 4.40
N TYR A 41 3.41 -8.09 3.22
CA TYR A 41 4.48 -7.37 2.52
C TYR A 41 4.17 -5.88 2.42
N THR A 42 5.19 -5.04 2.60
CA THR A 42 5.09 -3.63 2.24
C THR A 42 5.19 -3.46 0.72
N SER A 43 4.69 -2.34 0.19
CA SER A 43 4.91 -1.99 -1.23
C SER A 43 6.40 -1.91 -1.59
N HIS A 44 7.24 -1.52 -0.62
CA HIS A 44 8.69 -1.44 -0.82
C HIS A 44 9.37 -2.81 -0.87
N ASP A 45 8.88 -3.80 -0.13
CA ASP A 45 9.36 -5.19 -0.22
C ASP A 45 9.13 -5.76 -1.61
N ILE A 46 7.96 -5.47 -2.20
CA ILE A 46 7.66 -5.87 -3.59
C ILE A 46 8.66 -5.22 -4.57
N VAL A 47 8.95 -3.93 -4.39
CA VAL A 47 10.00 -3.25 -5.18
C VAL A 47 11.35 -3.94 -5.02
N GLY A 48 11.72 -4.34 -3.80
CA GLY A 48 12.93 -5.09 -3.51
C GLY A 48 13.00 -6.43 -4.24
N ILE A 49 11.90 -7.19 -4.22
CA ILE A 49 11.77 -8.48 -4.94
C ILE A 49 11.94 -8.28 -6.44
N VAL A 50 11.27 -7.27 -7.02
CA VAL A 50 11.37 -6.97 -8.46
C VAL A 50 12.79 -6.55 -8.83
N ARG A 51 13.44 -5.70 -8.03
CA ARG A 51 14.86 -5.32 -8.24
C ARG A 51 15.77 -6.54 -8.31
N LYS A 52 15.60 -7.47 -7.40
CA LYS A 52 16.39 -8.71 -7.33
C LYS A 52 16.12 -9.61 -8.53
N LYS A 53 14.84 -9.80 -8.90
CA LYS A 53 14.46 -10.70 -10.01
C LYS A 53 14.87 -10.16 -11.39
N LEU A 54 14.81 -8.85 -11.59
CA LEU A 54 15.14 -8.21 -12.87
C LEU A 54 16.55 -7.63 -12.91
N HIS A 55 17.38 -7.90 -11.88
CA HIS A 55 18.76 -7.42 -11.78
C HIS A 55 18.91 -5.92 -12.08
N THR A 56 17.96 -5.08 -11.61
CA THR A 56 17.98 -3.63 -11.82
C THR A 56 17.71 -2.86 -10.53
N LYS A 57 18.38 -1.72 -10.36
CA LYS A 57 18.16 -0.83 -9.23
C LYS A 57 17.01 0.15 -9.46
N LYS A 58 16.62 0.38 -10.72
CA LYS A 58 15.60 1.38 -11.10
C LYS A 58 14.22 0.73 -11.10
N VAL A 59 13.61 0.65 -9.93
CA VAL A 59 12.25 0.15 -9.74
C VAL A 59 11.56 1.02 -8.71
N GLY A 60 10.31 1.40 -8.98
CA GLY A 60 9.46 2.16 -8.07
C GLY A 60 7.99 1.78 -8.23
N HIS A 61 7.15 2.11 -7.25
CA HIS A 61 5.71 1.82 -7.28
C HIS A 61 4.88 3.09 -7.40
N CYS A 62 3.66 2.98 -7.93
CA CYS A 62 2.71 4.07 -8.13
C CYS A 62 1.62 4.06 -7.06
N GLY A 63 2.00 4.30 -5.82
CA GLY A 63 1.10 4.31 -4.67
C GLY A 63 1.43 3.23 -3.65
N THR A 64 1.13 3.51 -2.39
CA THR A 64 1.39 2.62 -1.27
C THR A 64 0.13 1.83 -0.93
N LEU A 65 0.28 0.54 -0.70
CA LEU A 65 -0.68 -0.32 -0.02
C LEU A 65 -0.10 -0.69 1.34
N ASP A 66 -0.95 -0.71 2.35
CA ASP A 66 -0.56 -1.15 3.68
C ASP A 66 -0.10 -2.62 3.69
N PRO A 67 0.69 -3.06 4.67
CA PRO A 67 1.21 -4.43 4.70
C PRO A 67 0.10 -5.48 4.61
N ASP A 68 -1.00 -5.29 5.33
CA ASP A 68 -2.12 -6.24 5.37
C ASP A 68 -3.07 -6.12 4.18
N ALA A 69 -3.02 -4.99 3.44
CA ALA A 69 -3.81 -4.83 2.24
C ALA A 69 -3.28 -5.69 1.09
N THR A 70 -4.19 -6.34 0.37
CA THR A 70 -3.89 -7.08 -0.86
C THR A 70 -4.44 -6.34 -2.07
N GLY A 71 -3.93 -6.64 -3.26
CA GLY A 71 -4.46 -6.08 -4.50
C GLY A 71 -3.40 -5.51 -5.44
N VAL A 72 -3.85 -4.80 -6.45
CA VAL A 72 -2.99 -4.34 -7.54
C VAL A 72 -2.03 -3.26 -7.09
N LEU A 73 -0.74 -3.58 -7.15
CA LEU A 73 0.37 -2.63 -7.02
C LEU A 73 1.00 -2.39 -8.39
N VAL A 74 0.92 -1.16 -8.86
CA VAL A 74 1.57 -0.75 -10.11
C VAL A 74 3.04 -0.48 -9.84
N VAL A 75 3.93 -1.20 -10.54
CA VAL A 75 5.39 -1.11 -10.37
C VAL A 75 6.04 -0.75 -11.70
N CYS A 76 6.85 0.28 -11.70
CA CYS A 76 7.59 0.76 -12.88
C CYS A 76 9.04 0.33 -12.82
N VAL A 77 9.58 -0.10 -13.97
CA VAL A 77 10.94 -0.64 -14.11
C VAL A 77 11.72 0.22 -15.10
N ASN A 78 12.96 0.52 -14.75
CA ASN A 78 13.95 1.27 -15.54
C ASN A 78 13.41 2.62 -16.04
N LYS A 79 13.31 2.85 -17.35
CA LYS A 79 12.85 4.14 -17.91
C LYS A 79 11.41 4.47 -17.52
N ALA A 80 10.56 3.45 -17.31
CA ALA A 80 9.18 3.66 -16.90
C ALA A 80 9.05 4.29 -15.50
N THR A 81 10.10 4.28 -14.66
CA THR A 81 10.06 4.99 -13.37
C THR A 81 9.81 6.50 -13.50
N LYS A 82 10.12 7.09 -14.66
CA LYS A 82 9.79 8.49 -14.95
C LYS A 82 8.29 8.74 -15.09
N ALA A 83 7.52 7.70 -15.40
CA ALA A 83 6.07 7.80 -15.53
C ALA A 83 5.33 7.73 -14.17
N ILE A 84 6.00 7.38 -13.08
CA ILE A 84 5.37 7.23 -11.76
C ILE A 84 4.56 8.48 -11.38
N GLN A 85 5.12 9.67 -11.58
CA GLN A 85 4.45 10.93 -11.26
C GLN A 85 3.11 11.13 -12.01
N PHE A 86 2.95 10.52 -13.18
CA PHE A 86 1.72 10.58 -13.99
C PHE A 86 0.78 9.40 -13.71
N LEU A 87 1.29 8.31 -13.14
CA LEU A 87 0.54 7.10 -12.85
C LEU A 87 0.06 7.04 -11.39
N MET A 88 0.51 7.96 -10.55
CA MET A 88 -0.01 8.11 -9.20
C MET A 88 -1.46 8.60 -9.29
N SER A 89 -2.39 7.67 -9.09
CA SER A 89 -3.82 7.98 -9.09
C SER A 89 -4.19 8.75 -7.83
N ASP A 90 -4.99 9.79 -7.98
CA ASP A 90 -5.56 10.54 -6.86
C ASP A 90 -6.68 9.74 -6.15
N SER A 91 -7.19 8.68 -6.79
CA SER A 91 -8.25 7.84 -6.26
C SER A 91 -7.83 6.38 -6.16
N LYS A 92 -8.35 5.69 -5.14
CA LYS A 92 -8.17 4.25 -4.91
C LYS A 92 -9.51 3.64 -4.50
N ILE A 93 -9.74 2.40 -4.90
CA ILE A 93 -10.93 1.65 -4.52
C ILE A 93 -10.50 0.52 -3.59
N TYR A 94 -11.09 0.47 -2.39
CA TYR A 94 -10.83 -0.57 -1.40
C TYR A 94 -12.11 -1.33 -1.09
N ARG A 95 -11.97 -2.63 -0.88
CA ARG A 95 -12.97 -3.45 -0.20
C ARG A 95 -12.43 -3.70 1.21
N ALA A 96 -13.15 -3.25 2.22
CA ALA A 96 -12.76 -3.41 3.61
C ALA A 96 -13.84 -4.18 4.38
N THR A 97 -13.42 -4.93 5.39
CA THR A 97 -14.29 -5.53 6.40
C THR A 97 -14.17 -4.70 7.66
N LEU A 98 -15.30 -4.16 8.13
CA LEU A 98 -15.38 -3.41 9.37
C LEU A 98 -15.93 -4.33 10.46
N SER A 99 -15.20 -4.44 11.57
CA SER A 99 -15.68 -5.12 12.79
C SER A 99 -16.12 -4.07 13.80
N LEU A 100 -17.38 -4.12 14.21
CA LEU A 100 -17.94 -3.21 15.20
C LEU A 100 -17.60 -3.67 16.61
N GLY A 101 -17.71 -2.76 17.57
CA GLY A 101 -17.52 -3.04 19.01
C GLY A 101 -16.08 -2.96 19.49
N LYS A 102 -15.09 -2.67 18.63
CA LYS A 102 -13.68 -2.55 19.03
C LYS A 102 -13.05 -1.31 18.42
N SER A 103 -12.24 -0.62 19.21
CA SER A 103 -11.34 0.44 18.71
C SER A 103 -9.88 0.07 18.98
N THR A 104 -8.99 0.49 18.08
CA THR A 104 -7.55 0.22 18.16
C THR A 104 -6.74 1.50 18.04
N ASP A 105 -5.51 1.48 18.51
CA ASP A 105 -4.57 2.61 18.46
C ASP A 105 -4.06 2.91 17.03
N THR A 106 -4.18 1.96 16.11
CA THR A 106 -3.81 2.10 14.70
C THR A 106 -4.98 2.40 13.79
N TYR A 107 -6.23 2.30 14.28
CA TYR A 107 -7.49 2.36 13.53
C TYR A 107 -7.67 1.22 12.51
N ASP A 108 -6.90 0.15 12.64
CA ASP A 108 -7.03 -1.10 11.89
C ASP A 108 -6.93 -2.34 12.79
N ALA A 109 -7.08 -3.52 12.23
CA ALA A 109 -7.07 -4.77 12.99
C ALA A 109 -5.68 -5.18 13.54
N SER A 110 -4.60 -4.50 13.16
CA SER A 110 -3.24 -4.81 13.59
C SER A 110 -2.89 -4.15 14.93
N GLY A 111 -3.67 -3.14 15.35
CA GLY A 111 -3.41 -2.36 16.55
C GLY A 111 -3.82 -3.04 17.85
N LYS A 112 -3.34 -2.45 18.95
CA LYS A 112 -3.77 -2.82 20.30
C LYS A 112 -5.22 -2.35 20.52
N ILE A 113 -6.07 -3.24 21.05
CA ILE A 113 -7.44 -2.88 21.42
C ILE A 113 -7.39 -1.86 22.56
N LEU A 114 -8.00 -0.72 22.35
CA LEU A 114 -8.16 0.37 23.33
C LEU A 114 -9.50 0.26 24.08
N GLU A 115 -10.54 -0.11 23.37
CA GLU A 115 -11.90 -0.20 23.88
C GLU A 115 -12.64 -1.36 23.23
N GLU A 116 -13.44 -2.08 24.00
CA GLU A 116 -14.32 -3.13 23.54
C GLU A 116 -15.72 -2.91 24.13
N LYS A 117 -16.75 -2.93 23.27
CA LYS A 117 -18.14 -2.77 23.65
C LYS A 117 -19.01 -3.84 23.01
N GLU A 118 -20.00 -4.29 23.71
CA GLU A 118 -21.03 -5.15 23.13
C GLU A 118 -21.78 -4.39 22.01
N VAL A 119 -21.95 -5.07 20.90
CA VAL A 119 -22.69 -4.53 19.75
C VAL A 119 -24.11 -5.07 19.80
N GLY A 120 -25.07 -4.19 20.05
CA GLY A 120 -26.49 -4.50 19.96
C GLY A 120 -26.93 -4.82 18.53
N GLN A 121 -28.24 -5.03 18.34
CA GLN A 121 -28.79 -5.21 16.99
C GLN A 121 -28.66 -3.90 16.19
N ILE A 122 -28.01 -3.99 15.05
CA ILE A 122 -27.81 -2.88 14.12
C ILE A 122 -28.51 -3.24 12.80
N SER A 123 -29.41 -2.37 12.36
CA SER A 123 -30.11 -2.54 11.09
C SER A 123 -29.22 -2.11 9.92
N GLN A 124 -29.48 -2.67 8.74
CA GLN A 124 -28.81 -2.25 7.51
C GLN A 124 -29.02 -0.77 7.20
N ALA A 125 -30.20 -0.21 7.51
CA ALA A 125 -30.49 1.20 7.31
C ALA A 125 -29.55 2.09 8.14
N GLN A 126 -29.35 1.78 9.42
CA GLN A 126 -28.39 2.51 10.27
C GLN A 126 -26.96 2.47 9.71
N VAL A 127 -26.52 1.32 9.19
CA VAL A 127 -25.20 1.21 8.57
C VAL A 127 -25.10 2.11 7.34
N ILE A 128 -26.11 2.09 6.46
CA ILE A 128 -26.16 2.91 5.25
C ILE A 128 -26.15 4.41 5.61
N ASP A 129 -26.93 4.82 6.58
CA ASP A 129 -27.00 6.23 7.03
C ASP A 129 -25.63 6.71 7.53
N VAL A 130 -24.96 5.90 8.34
CA VAL A 130 -23.61 6.23 8.82
C VAL A 130 -22.62 6.29 7.65
N LEU A 131 -22.61 5.31 6.73
CA LEU A 131 -21.73 5.35 5.56
C LEU A 131 -21.97 6.58 4.68
N ASN A 132 -23.23 6.98 4.50
CA ASN A 132 -23.58 8.19 3.75
C ASN A 132 -23.03 9.47 4.41
N SER A 133 -22.92 9.51 5.74
CA SER A 133 -22.35 10.65 6.45
C SER A 133 -20.87 10.88 6.17
N PHE A 134 -20.16 9.86 5.66
CA PHE A 134 -18.75 9.97 5.25
C PHE A 134 -18.56 10.36 3.78
N LEU A 135 -19.65 10.57 3.03
CA LEU A 135 -19.53 11.04 1.64
C LEU A 135 -19.05 12.49 1.59
N GLY A 136 -18.17 12.77 0.65
CA GLY A 136 -17.60 14.10 0.44
C GLY A 136 -16.28 14.33 1.19
N LYS A 137 -15.99 15.58 1.53
CA LYS A 137 -14.75 15.96 2.24
C LYS A 137 -14.99 15.88 3.75
N SER A 138 -14.16 15.09 4.42
CA SER A 138 -14.12 15.02 5.89
C SER A 138 -12.71 15.31 6.38
N LYS A 139 -12.62 15.78 7.63
CA LYS A 139 -11.34 15.89 8.33
C LYS A 139 -11.15 14.68 9.22
N GLN A 140 -9.93 14.23 9.32
CA GLN A 140 -9.55 13.11 10.17
C GLN A 140 -8.26 13.44 10.89
N LYS A 141 -8.23 13.22 12.20
CA LYS A 141 -7.00 13.21 12.97
C LYS A 141 -6.23 11.92 12.62
N PRO A 142 -5.05 12.02 11.99
CA PRO A 142 -4.32 10.82 11.60
C PRO A 142 -3.86 10.01 12.83
N PRO A 143 -3.78 8.67 12.72
CA PRO A 143 -3.22 7.84 13.78
C PRO A 143 -1.74 8.17 14.00
N ILE A 144 -1.28 8.02 15.26
CA ILE A 144 0.13 8.28 15.59
C ILE A 144 1.09 7.34 14.83
N TYR A 145 0.61 6.14 14.46
CA TYR A 145 1.38 5.16 13.67
C TYR A 145 1.33 5.42 12.15
N SER A 146 1.25 6.69 11.74
CA SER A 146 1.26 7.08 10.33
C SER A 146 2.61 7.62 9.86
N ALA A 147 2.81 7.67 8.54
CA ALA A 147 4.00 8.23 7.90
C ALA A 147 3.96 9.76 7.73
N ILE A 148 2.91 10.42 8.24
CA ILE A 148 2.77 11.88 8.20
C ILE A 148 3.88 12.51 9.01
N LYS A 149 4.46 13.60 8.49
CA LYS A 149 5.53 14.32 9.16
C LYS A 149 4.99 15.51 9.96
N VAL A 150 5.38 15.59 11.22
CA VAL A 150 5.19 16.75 12.08
C VAL A 150 6.57 17.20 12.56
N ASN A 151 6.90 18.47 12.41
CA ASN A 151 8.22 19.01 12.76
C ASN A 151 9.40 18.25 12.10
N GLY A 152 9.20 17.77 10.85
CA GLY A 152 10.24 17.06 10.10
C GLY A 152 10.41 15.58 10.43
N LYS A 153 9.80 15.06 11.51
CA LYS A 153 9.85 13.68 11.97
C LYS A 153 8.49 12.99 11.70
N LYS A 154 8.50 11.72 11.33
CA LYS A 154 7.25 10.99 11.06
C LYS A 154 6.53 10.61 12.36
N LEU A 155 5.19 10.61 12.34
CA LEU A 155 4.39 10.32 13.53
C LEU A 155 4.72 8.96 14.16
N TYR A 156 4.94 7.92 13.36
CA TYR A 156 5.31 6.61 13.90
C TYR A 156 6.67 6.61 14.63
N GLU A 157 7.56 7.57 14.33
CA GLU A 157 8.86 7.70 15.03
C GLU A 157 8.67 8.30 16.42
N TYR A 158 7.70 9.23 16.57
CA TYR A 158 7.28 9.72 17.90
C TYR A 158 6.68 8.60 18.72
N ALA A 159 5.76 7.81 18.12
CA ALA A 159 5.12 6.68 18.83
C ALA A 159 6.15 5.66 19.34
N ARG A 160 7.13 5.28 18.52
CA ARG A 160 8.19 4.32 18.89
C ARG A 160 9.10 4.83 20.00
N ASN A 161 9.30 6.14 20.07
CA ASN A 161 10.15 6.75 21.08
C ASN A 161 9.38 7.12 22.36
N GLY A 162 8.06 6.91 22.40
CA GLY A 162 7.20 7.35 23.52
C GLY A 162 7.10 8.86 23.66
N GLU A 163 7.35 9.61 22.55
CA GLU A 163 7.30 11.06 22.53
C GLU A 163 5.88 11.55 22.22
N GLU A 164 5.39 12.51 22.99
CA GLU A 164 4.12 13.16 22.69
C GLU A 164 4.28 14.19 21.58
N VAL A 165 3.28 14.27 20.69
CA VAL A 165 3.22 15.24 19.61
C VAL A 165 1.80 15.67 19.37
N GLU A 166 1.59 16.98 19.18
CA GLU A 166 0.27 17.53 18.82
C GLU A 166 -0.02 17.20 17.36
N ILE A 167 -1.07 16.41 17.13
CA ILE A 167 -1.54 16.03 15.79
C ILE A 167 -2.76 16.88 15.45
N LYS A 168 -2.64 17.67 14.38
CA LYS A 168 -3.75 18.49 13.84
C LYS A 168 -4.57 17.69 12.85
N GLU A 169 -5.88 18.01 12.76
CA GLU A 169 -6.81 17.48 11.76
C GLU A 169 -6.54 18.07 10.36
#